data_4b3b6e3ad22a754ca39edd0d29e53fdc
#
_entry.id   4b3b6e3ad22a754ca39edd0d29e53fdc
#
_cell.length_a   1.000
_cell.length_b   1.000
_cell.length_c   1.000
_cell.angle_alpha   90.00
_cell.angle_beta   90.00
_cell.angle_gamma   90.00
#
_symmetry.space_group_name_H-M   'P 1'
#
loop_
_entity.id
_entity.type
_entity.pdbx_description
1 polymer ?
#
loop_
_entity_poly.entity_id
_entity_poly.type
_entity_poly.pdbx_seq_one_letter_code
_entity_poly.pdbx_strand_id
1 'polypeptide(L)'
;MKKTILMAMAVILSSAAYAQHFKPSGSSASDVTPKGWQINHEPTGDLNKDGIKDLVIMATPDSTEHIVTRTDGSVYNNNQPVLAIYWGTADGKFNLFKEYPKELPILDDDLMTMEGLMMENTNKVTITDRGVLKIENYSDQAGSIVMNIEELYRYQNGDFELIGKLDSDYDRDTQSFDEASYNYSTGKVKYTKSYMDGRDDEVSWGTCPKFPKKILGQ
;
A
#
# COMPACT_ATOMS: atom_id res chain seq x y z
N MET A 1 70.89 8.10 -8.39
CA MET A 1 69.65 8.78 -8.74
C MET A 1 68.47 7.88 -8.36
N LYS A 2 67.81 8.16 -7.25
CA LYS A 2 66.63 7.42 -6.78
C LYS A 2 65.38 8.11 -7.35
N LYS A 3 64.62 7.42 -8.21
CA LYS A 3 63.33 7.89 -8.72
C LYS A 3 62.24 7.55 -7.70
N THR A 4 61.69 8.56 -7.03
CA THR A 4 60.54 8.43 -6.17
C THR A 4 59.28 8.42 -7.05
N ILE A 5 58.57 7.30 -7.10
CA ILE A 5 57.26 7.18 -7.76
C ILE A 5 56.22 7.64 -6.77
N LEU A 6 55.60 8.78 -7.03
CA LEU A 6 54.47 9.30 -6.28
C LEU A 6 53.18 8.58 -6.76
N MET A 7 52.69 7.69 -5.98
CA MET A 7 51.43 6.96 -6.25
C MET A 7 50.28 7.84 -5.77
N ALA A 8 49.59 8.52 -6.70
CA ALA A 8 48.38 9.27 -6.41
C ALA A 8 47.22 8.28 -6.13
N MET A 9 46.82 8.17 -4.89
CA MET A 9 45.67 7.39 -4.45
C MET A 9 44.41 8.21 -4.76
N ALA A 10 43.72 7.88 -5.88
CA ALA A 10 42.41 8.45 -6.20
C ALA A 10 41.42 7.87 -5.20
N VAL A 11 40.98 8.67 -4.22
CA VAL A 11 39.84 8.35 -3.36
C VAL A 11 38.59 8.51 -4.22
N ILE A 12 38.05 7.41 -4.71
CA ILE A 12 36.72 7.35 -5.29
C ILE A 12 35.73 7.53 -4.13
N LEU A 13 35.25 8.74 -3.93
CA LEU A 13 34.07 9.01 -3.10
C LEU A 13 32.87 8.44 -3.88
N SER A 14 32.54 7.19 -3.63
CA SER A 14 31.24 6.68 -3.99
C SER A 14 30.23 7.47 -3.13
N SER A 15 29.54 8.41 -3.76
CA SER A 15 28.31 8.96 -3.22
C SER A 15 27.31 7.79 -3.14
N ALA A 16 27.27 7.09 -2.00
CA ALA A 16 26.13 6.27 -1.68
C ALA A 16 24.94 7.23 -1.72
N ALA A 17 24.07 7.07 -2.71
CA ALA A 17 22.76 7.69 -2.68
C ALA A 17 22.10 7.15 -1.42
N TYR A 18 22.07 7.95 -0.37
CA TYR A 18 21.30 7.64 0.82
C TYR A 18 19.85 7.62 0.37
N ALA A 19 19.28 6.41 0.27
CA ALA A 19 17.86 6.28 0.12
C ALA A 19 17.22 7.12 1.24
N GLN A 20 16.37 8.06 0.88
CA GLN A 20 15.66 8.85 1.89
C GLN A 20 14.74 7.89 2.62
N HIS A 21 14.88 7.81 3.92
CA HIS A 21 14.07 6.99 4.82
C HIS A 21 13.21 7.89 5.69
N PHE A 22 12.11 7.34 6.16
CA PHE A 22 11.30 7.98 7.19
C PHE A 22 12.14 8.23 8.46
N LYS A 23 11.87 9.33 9.16
CA LYS A 23 12.58 9.58 10.42
C LYS A 23 12.20 8.56 11.50
N PRO A 24 13.12 8.19 12.37
CA PRO A 24 12.86 7.19 13.41
C PRO A 24 11.80 7.62 14.43
N SER A 25 11.56 8.94 14.61
CA SER A 25 10.50 9.47 15.48
C SER A 25 10.12 10.91 15.12
N GLY A 26 8.90 11.30 15.50
CA GLY A 26 8.38 12.66 15.34
C GLY A 26 7.00 12.83 15.95
N SER A 27 6.38 13.99 15.77
CA SER A 27 5.10 14.35 16.38
C SER A 27 3.93 14.34 15.39
N SER A 28 4.20 14.16 14.10
CA SER A 28 3.18 14.13 13.03
C SER A 28 3.69 13.38 11.81
N ALA A 29 2.79 13.01 10.89
CA ALA A 29 3.16 12.41 9.62
C ALA A 29 4.11 13.31 8.82
N SER A 30 3.82 14.60 8.73
CA SER A 30 4.67 15.57 8.02
C SER A 30 6.06 15.76 8.64
N ASP A 31 6.18 15.55 9.96
CA ASP A 31 7.46 15.64 10.65
C ASP A 31 8.37 14.44 10.34
N VAL A 32 7.80 13.25 10.17
CA VAL A 32 8.56 12.01 9.98
C VAL A 32 8.75 11.62 8.52
N THR A 33 7.91 12.13 7.61
CA THR A 33 8.02 11.87 6.18
C THR A 33 9.25 12.58 5.59
N PRO A 34 10.01 11.94 4.69
CA PRO A 34 11.13 12.58 4.01
C PRO A 34 10.69 13.85 3.26
N LYS A 35 11.58 14.85 3.24
CA LYS A 35 11.30 16.12 2.55
C LYS A 35 11.10 15.86 1.05
N GLY A 36 10.05 16.44 0.48
CA GLY A 36 9.71 16.30 -0.93
C GLY A 36 8.80 15.10 -1.23
N TRP A 37 8.58 14.19 -0.28
CA TRP A 37 7.63 13.11 -0.50
C TRP A 37 6.19 13.59 -0.32
N GLN A 38 5.29 13.08 -1.15
CA GLN A 38 3.87 13.34 -1.07
C GLN A 38 3.21 12.34 -0.12
N ILE A 39 2.58 12.82 0.96
CA ILE A 39 1.74 12.00 1.83
C ILE A 39 0.40 11.76 1.12
N ASN A 40 0.09 10.51 0.84
CA ASN A 40 -1.16 10.10 0.21
C ASN A 40 -2.23 9.73 1.25
N HIS A 41 -1.83 8.99 2.30
CA HIS A 41 -2.69 8.61 3.43
C HIS A 41 -1.91 8.66 4.75
N GLU A 42 -2.62 9.05 5.83
CA GLU A 42 -2.06 9.12 7.19
C GLU A 42 -3.07 8.71 8.27
N PRO A 43 -3.69 7.50 8.17
CA PRO A 43 -4.67 7.07 9.17
C PRO A 43 -4.01 6.83 10.53
N THR A 44 -4.81 7.06 11.60
CA THR A 44 -4.41 6.77 12.98
C THR A 44 -5.39 5.80 13.64
N GLY A 45 -4.88 4.91 14.51
CA GLY A 45 -5.68 3.95 15.27
C GLY A 45 -4.79 3.05 16.13
N ASP A 46 -5.36 2.35 17.08
CA ASP A 46 -4.63 1.47 17.99
C ASP A 46 -4.43 0.08 17.34
N LEU A 47 -3.30 -0.12 16.69
CA LEU A 47 -2.93 -1.34 15.97
C LEU A 47 -2.37 -2.43 16.89
N ASN A 48 -1.59 -2.03 17.91
CA ASN A 48 -0.89 -2.94 18.81
C ASN A 48 -1.68 -3.26 20.10
N LYS A 49 -2.85 -2.59 20.31
CA LYS A 49 -3.77 -2.78 21.43
C LYS A 49 -3.22 -2.30 22.79
N ASP A 50 -2.38 -1.28 22.77
CA ASP A 50 -1.88 -0.66 24.00
C ASP A 50 -2.73 0.53 24.49
N GLY A 51 -3.77 0.91 23.75
CA GLY A 51 -4.67 2.02 24.06
C GLY A 51 -4.18 3.37 23.55
N ILE A 52 -3.05 3.43 22.87
CA ILE A 52 -2.51 4.64 22.26
C ILE A 52 -2.71 4.56 20.74
N LYS A 53 -3.00 5.70 20.10
CA LYS A 53 -3.16 5.72 18.66
C LYS A 53 -1.80 5.65 17.97
N ASP A 54 -1.65 4.68 17.09
CA ASP A 54 -0.55 4.52 16.16
C ASP A 54 -0.81 5.33 14.88
N LEU A 55 0.21 5.49 14.06
CA LEU A 55 0.15 6.21 12.79
C LEU A 55 0.65 5.30 11.67
N VAL A 56 -0.11 5.25 10.58
CA VAL A 56 0.33 4.65 9.33
C VAL A 56 0.46 5.75 8.28
N ILE A 57 1.53 5.72 7.52
CA ILE A 57 1.78 6.68 6.44
C ILE A 57 1.94 5.90 5.14
N MET A 58 1.18 6.28 4.12
CA MET A 58 1.48 5.96 2.74
C MET A 58 1.99 7.24 2.08
N ALA A 59 3.23 7.21 1.59
CA ALA A 59 3.82 8.36 0.91
C ALA A 59 4.59 7.95 -0.34
N THR A 60 4.53 8.80 -1.36
CA THR A 60 5.19 8.59 -2.65
C THR A 60 6.41 9.49 -2.76
N PRO A 61 7.61 8.96 -3.08
CA PRO A 61 8.79 9.76 -3.31
C PRO A 61 8.60 10.77 -4.44
N ASP A 62 9.16 11.97 -4.29
CA ASP A 62 9.24 12.99 -5.33
C ASP A 62 10.54 12.79 -6.13
N SER A 63 10.66 11.63 -6.79
CA SER A 63 11.77 11.32 -7.70
C SER A 63 11.37 11.65 -9.13
N THR A 64 12.28 12.22 -9.90
CA THR A 64 12.04 12.51 -11.31
C THR A 64 12.10 11.28 -12.22
N GLU A 65 12.48 10.11 -11.69
CA GLU A 65 12.69 8.90 -12.47
C GLU A 65 11.38 8.32 -13.06
N HIS A 66 10.27 8.49 -12.33
CA HIS A 66 8.96 7.94 -12.71
C HIS A 66 7.87 9.02 -12.75
N ILE A 67 8.24 10.23 -13.16
CA ILE A 67 7.26 11.28 -13.47
C ILE A 67 6.79 11.10 -14.90
N VAL A 68 5.50 10.88 -15.07
CA VAL A 68 4.85 10.69 -16.38
C VAL A 68 4.06 11.93 -16.73
N THR A 69 4.24 12.43 -17.96
CA THR A 69 3.39 13.50 -18.50
C THR A 69 2.37 12.90 -19.45
N ARG A 70 1.11 13.06 -19.16
CA ARG A 70 0.00 12.56 -19.98
C ARG A 70 -0.18 13.36 -21.26
N THR A 71 -0.96 12.83 -22.20
CA THR A 71 -1.27 13.48 -23.47
C THR A 71 -2.05 14.80 -23.32
N ASP A 72 -2.80 14.96 -22.21
CA ASP A 72 -3.49 16.20 -21.85
C ASP A 72 -2.59 17.24 -21.18
N GLY A 73 -1.29 16.90 -20.98
CA GLY A 73 -0.30 17.75 -20.32
C GLY A 73 -0.30 17.67 -18.81
N SER A 74 -1.15 16.86 -18.18
CA SER A 74 -1.11 16.62 -16.73
C SER A 74 0.14 15.82 -16.36
N VAL A 75 0.66 16.07 -15.15
CA VAL A 75 1.86 15.40 -14.63
C VAL A 75 1.45 14.45 -13.52
N TYR A 76 1.89 13.20 -13.65
CA TYR A 76 1.61 12.13 -12.70
C TYR A 76 2.90 11.58 -12.09
N ASN A 77 2.89 11.37 -10.76
CA ASN A 77 4.00 10.78 -10.04
C ASN A 77 3.78 9.27 -9.89
N ASN A 78 4.44 8.48 -10.74
CA ASN A 78 4.37 7.01 -10.77
C ASN A 78 5.50 6.34 -9.98
N ASN A 79 6.09 7.02 -9.00
CA ASN A 79 7.07 6.40 -8.12
C ASN A 79 6.39 5.40 -7.18
N GLN A 80 7.15 4.35 -6.79
CA GLN A 80 6.70 3.33 -5.86
C GLN A 80 6.29 3.97 -4.52
N PRO A 81 5.02 3.85 -4.09
CA PRO A 81 4.63 4.33 -2.76
C PRO A 81 5.26 3.46 -1.67
N VAL A 82 5.59 4.09 -0.57
CA VAL A 82 6.16 3.44 0.63
C VAL A 82 5.15 3.52 1.75
N LEU A 83 4.95 2.40 2.43
CA LEU A 83 4.15 2.32 3.64
C LEU A 83 5.08 2.35 4.85
N ALA A 84 4.78 3.20 5.83
CA ALA A 84 5.50 3.26 7.12
C ALA A 84 4.51 3.16 8.28
N ILE A 85 4.86 2.37 9.29
CA ILE A 85 4.04 2.18 10.49
C ILE A 85 4.81 2.69 11.70
N TYR A 86 4.14 3.46 12.54
CA TYR A 86 4.67 4.07 13.74
C TYR A 86 3.82 3.72 14.95
N TRP A 87 4.47 3.37 16.05
CA TRP A 87 3.82 3.23 17.34
C TRP A 87 3.66 4.59 18.01
N GLY A 88 2.46 4.88 18.48
CA GLY A 88 2.18 6.03 19.31
C GLY A 88 2.80 5.89 20.70
N THR A 89 3.06 7.00 21.35
CA THR A 89 3.63 7.06 22.69
C THR A 89 2.80 7.96 23.60
N ALA A 90 2.89 7.76 24.90
CA ALA A 90 2.11 8.50 25.89
C ALA A 90 2.43 10.02 25.91
N ASP A 91 3.60 10.43 25.40
CA ASP A 91 3.98 11.84 25.25
C ASP A 91 3.51 12.45 23.91
N GLY A 92 2.69 11.73 23.14
CA GLY A 92 2.08 12.19 21.88
C GLY A 92 3.03 12.18 20.68
N LYS A 93 4.10 11.40 20.75
CA LYS A 93 5.00 11.18 19.62
C LYS A 93 4.73 9.84 18.94
N PHE A 94 5.38 9.64 17.81
CA PHE A 94 5.36 8.43 17.00
C PHE A 94 6.78 7.89 16.84
N ASN A 95 6.99 6.60 17.08
CA ASN A 95 8.25 5.90 16.87
C ASN A 95 8.12 4.91 15.73
N LEU A 96 9.03 4.95 14.76
CA LEU A 96 9.00 4.07 13.61
C LEU A 96 9.08 2.60 14.05
N PHE A 97 8.07 1.83 13.68
CA PHE A 97 8.09 0.38 13.80
C PHE A 97 8.78 -0.23 12.58
N LYS A 98 8.29 0.06 11.38
CA LYS A 98 8.82 -0.54 10.15
C LYS A 98 8.39 0.22 8.91
N GLU A 99 9.25 0.18 7.87
CA GLU A 99 8.95 0.63 6.51
C GLU A 99 8.73 -0.57 5.60
N TYR A 100 7.81 -0.41 4.63
CA TYR A 100 7.45 -1.43 3.65
C TYR A 100 7.52 -0.79 2.25
N PRO A 101 8.68 -0.80 1.60
CA PRO A 101 8.91 -0.04 0.36
C PRO A 101 8.32 -0.68 -0.89
N LYS A 102 7.80 -1.92 -0.81
CA LYS A 102 7.30 -2.69 -1.96
C LYS A 102 5.95 -3.35 -1.72
N GLU A 103 5.26 -2.98 -0.65
CA GLU A 103 3.99 -3.62 -0.32
C GLU A 103 2.85 -3.15 -1.22
N LEU A 104 2.87 -1.89 -1.60
CA LEU A 104 1.84 -1.31 -2.45
C LEU A 104 2.22 -1.45 -3.92
N PRO A 105 1.32 -1.82 -4.82
CA PRO A 105 1.61 -1.83 -6.24
C PRO A 105 1.91 -0.41 -6.75
N ILE A 106 2.76 -0.32 -7.74
CA ILE A 106 2.88 0.89 -8.56
C ILE A 106 1.57 1.02 -9.33
N LEU A 107 1.00 2.20 -9.33
CA LEU A 107 -0.15 2.51 -10.17
C LEU A 107 0.37 2.72 -11.58
N ASP A 108 0.35 1.66 -12.40
CA ASP A 108 0.85 1.72 -13.77
C ASP A 108 -0.08 2.58 -14.63
N ASP A 109 0.44 3.73 -15.06
CA ASP A 109 -0.29 4.72 -15.86
C ASP A 109 -0.22 4.43 -17.36
N ASP A 110 0.58 3.43 -17.79
CA ASP A 110 0.68 3.06 -19.22
C ASP A 110 -0.64 2.49 -19.77
N LEU A 111 -1.52 2.03 -18.89
CA LEU A 111 -2.87 1.59 -19.25
C LEU A 111 -3.86 2.76 -19.45
N MET A 112 -3.48 3.98 -19.08
CA MET A 112 -4.33 5.19 -19.14
C MET A 112 -4.38 5.86 -20.52
N THR A 113 -3.74 5.32 -21.54
CA THR A 113 -3.61 5.97 -22.86
C THR A 113 -4.64 5.55 -23.90
N MET A 114 -5.71 4.84 -23.54
CA MET A 114 -6.83 4.63 -24.45
C MET A 114 -7.71 5.88 -24.48
N GLU A 115 -7.79 6.53 -25.65
CA GLU A 115 -8.55 7.76 -25.90
C GLU A 115 -9.94 7.74 -25.24
N GLY A 116 -10.15 8.62 -24.28
CA GLY A 116 -11.47 8.95 -23.72
C GLY A 116 -11.98 8.05 -22.61
N LEU A 117 -11.22 7.07 -22.12
CA LEU A 117 -11.63 6.21 -21.02
C LEU A 117 -10.89 6.63 -19.75
N MET A 118 -11.63 7.01 -18.71
CA MET A 118 -11.06 7.29 -17.40
C MET A 118 -10.74 5.95 -16.71
N MET A 119 -9.45 5.69 -16.54
CA MET A 119 -8.94 4.59 -15.74
C MET A 119 -8.53 5.14 -14.40
N GLU A 120 -8.93 4.49 -13.34
CA GLU A 120 -8.56 4.88 -11.99
C GLU A 120 -7.96 3.68 -11.27
N ASN A 121 -6.67 3.78 -10.97
CA ASN A 121 -6.01 2.84 -10.08
C ASN A 121 -5.66 3.59 -8.79
N THR A 122 -6.16 3.13 -7.67
CA THR A 122 -5.90 3.77 -6.39
C THR A 122 -5.47 2.76 -5.33
N ASN A 123 -4.52 3.16 -4.52
CA ASN A 123 -4.20 2.50 -3.27
C ASN A 123 -4.80 3.32 -2.12
N LYS A 124 -5.42 2.64 -1.17
CA LYS A 124 -5.93 3.27 0.04
C LYS A 124 -5.51 2.47 1.27
N VAL A 125 -5.09 3.19 2.29
CA VAL A 125 -4.70 2.60 3.56
C VAL A 125 -5.57 3.18 4.66
N THR A 126 -6.16 2.30 5.48
CA THR A 126 -7.00 2.69 6.60
C THR A 126 -6.74 1.81 7.82
N ILE A 127 -7.15 2.28 9.00
CA ILE A 127 -7.16 1.49 10.23
C ILE A 127 -8.62 1.38 10.66
N THR A 128 -9.10 0.15 10.82
CA THR A 128 -10.47 -0.10 11.27
C THR A 128 -10.63 0.21 12.76
N ASP A 129 -11.87 0.40 13.24
CA ASP A 129 -12.18 0.60 14.66
C ASP A 129 -11.69 -0.57 15.54
N ARG A 130 -11.46 -1.72 14.95
CA ARG A 130 -10.90 -2.90 15.63
C ARG A 130 -9.37 -2.93 15.62
N GLY A 131 -8.69 -1.87 15.13
CA GLY A 131 -7.23 -1.80 15.02
C GLY A 131 -6.68 -2.86 14.05
N VAL A 132 -7.29 -3.00 12.90
CA VAL A 132 -6.81 -3.82 11.79
C VAL A 132 -6.37 -2.86 10.69
N LEU A 133 -5.16 -3.06 10.20
CA LEU A 133 -4.67 -2.35 9.02
C LEU A 133 -5.37 -2.92 7.78
N LYS A 134 -6.03 -2.07 7.01
CA LYS A 134 -6.64 -2.42 5.73
C LYS A 134 -5.88 -1.72 4.61
N ILE A 135 -5.46 -2.50 3.63
CA ILE A 135 -4.90 -2.04 2.36
C ILE A 135 -5.88 -2.39 1.27
N GLU A 136 -6.29 -1.40 0.50
CA GLU A 136 -7.27 -1.50 -0.57
C GLU A 136 -6.61 -1.09 -1.88
N ASN A 137 -6.73 -1.95 -2.89
CA ASN A 137 -6.25 -1.71 -4.24
C ASN A 137 -7.46 -1.76 -5.18
N TYR A 138 -7.81 -0.61 -5.72
CA TYR A 138 -8.87 -0.48 -6.71
C TYR A 138 -8.25 -0.31 -8.09
N SER A 139 -8.79 -1.02 -9.09
CA SER A 139 -8.34 -0.94 -10.47
C SER A 139 -9.54 -0.93 -11.42
N ASP A 140 -9.67 0.16 -12.15
CA ASP A 140 -10.60 0.30 -13.26
C ASP A 140 -9.79 0.45 -14.55
N GLN A 141 -9.72 -0.60 -15.33
CA GLN A 141 -8.91 -0.64 -16.57
C GLN A 141 -9.74 -0.29 -17.81
N ALA A 142 -10.84 0.47 -17.65
CA ALA A 142 -11.74 0.84 -18.75
C ALA A 142 -12.25 -0.33 -19.61
N GLY A 143 -12.04 -1.54 -19.13
CA GLY A 143 -12.58 -2.78 -19.71
C GLY A 143 -13.95 -3.10 -19.14
N SER A 144 -14.37 -4.33 -19.37
CA SER A 144 -15.64 -4.84 -18.82
C SER A 144 -15.59 -5.04 -17.31
N ILE A 145 -14.40 -5.17 -16.69
CA ILE A 145 -14.24 -5.55 -15.30
C ILE A 145 -13.55 -4.44 -14.51
N VAL A 146 -14.13 -4.10 -13.37
CA VAL A 146 -13.53 -3.26 -12.31
C VAL A 146 -13.18 -4.16 -11.14
N MET A 147 -11.94 -4.11 -10.67
CA MET A 147 -11.45 -4.93 -9.57
C MET A 147 -11.23 -4.10 -8.30
N ASN A 148 -11.58 -4.67 -7.16
CA ASN A 148 -11.18 -4.14 -5.87
C ASN A 148 -10.68 -5.27 -4.97
N ILE A 149 -9.48 -5.11 -4.44
CA ILE A 149 -8.85 -6.07 -3.52
C ILE A 149 -8.62 -5.36 -2.19
N GLU A 150 -9.16 -5.92 -1.11
CA GLU A 150 -8.88 -5.47 0.24
C GLU A 150 -8.10 -6.55 1.00
N GLU A 151 -6.98 -6.19 1.60
CA GLU A 151 -6.21 -7.05 2.48
C GLU A 151 -6.27 -6.51 3.91
N LEU A 152 -6.54 -7.40 4.87
CA LEU A 152 -6.71 -7.10 6.28
C LEU A 152 -5.56 -7.69 7.09
N TYR A 153 -4.76 -6.83 7.69
CA TYR A 153 -3.59 -7.22 8.48
C TYR A 153 -3.80 -6.89 9.96
N ARG A 154 -3.48 -7.84 10.82
CA ARG A 154 -3.50 -7.66 12.27
C ARG A 154 -2.08 -7.76 12.81
N TYR A 155 -1.73 -6.84 13.71
CA TYR A 155 -0.50 -6.97 14.47
C TYR A 155 -0.64 -8.09 15.50
N GLN A 156 0.18 -9.11 15.34
CA GLN A 156 0.28 -10.26 16.23
C GLN A 156 1.63 -10.95 16.03
N ASN A 157 2.14 -11.63 17.05
CA ASN A 157 3.42 -12.34 17.00
C ASN A 157 4.61 -11.46 16.58
N GLY A 158 4.53 -10.14 16.81
CA GLY A 158 5.61 -9.19 16.51
C GLY A 158 5.61 -8.62 15.09
N ASP A 159 4.63 -8.95 14.23
CA ASP A 159 4.50 -8.42 12.87
C ASP A 159 3.01 -8.32 12.44
N PHE A 160 2.76 -7.80 11.25
CA PHE A 160 1.43 -7.71 10.67
C PHE A 160 1.12 -8.94 9.81
N GLU A 161 0.22 -9.78 10.30
CA GLU A 161 -0.21 -11.01 9.61
C GLU A 161 -1.52 -10.80 8.87
N LEU A 162 -1.62 -11.32 7.65
CA LEU A 162 -2.84 -11.31 6.84
C LEU A 162 -3.91 -12.20 7.48
N ILE A 163 -5.03 -11.60 7.91
CA ILE A 163 -6.14 -12.30 8.57
C ILE A 163 -7.38 -12.42 7.72
N GLY A 164 -7.47 -11.64 6.65
CA GLY A 164 -8.61 -11.65 5.74
C GLY A 164 -8.29 -10.97 4.42
N LYS A 165 -9.07 -11.30 3.41
CA LYS A 165 -9.00 -10.70 2.07
C LYS A 165 -10.41 -10.59 1.51
N LEU A 166 -10.68 -9.52 0.79
CA LEU A 166 -11.84 -9.36 -0.05
C LEU A 166 -11.36 -9.20 -1.48
N ASP A 167 -11.78 -10.08 -2.38
CA ASP A 167 -11.67 -9.90 -3.82
C ASP A 167 -13.05 -9.57 -4.34
N SER A 168 -13.22 -8.45 -5.03
CA SER A 168 -14.49 -8.10 -5.66
C SER A 168 -14.28 -7.56 -7.06
N ASP A 169 -15.07 -8.10 -7.97
CA ASP A 169 -15.09 -7.73 -9.38
C ASP A 169 -16.48 -7.23 -9.76
N TYR A 170 -16.54 -6.10 -10.46
CA TYR A 170 -17.76 -5.63 -11.11
C TYR A 170 -17.62 -5.83 -12.62
N ASP A 171 -18.52 -6.65 -13.19
CA ASP A 171 -18.64 -6.87 -14.64
C ASP A 171 -19.70 -5.92 -15.21
N ARG A 172 -19.25 -4.98 -16.05
CA ARG A 172 -20.11 -3.98 -16.70
C ARG A 172 -21.04 -4.59 -17.76
N ASP A 173 -20.62 -5.69 -18.40
CA ASP A 173 -21.38 -6.31 -19.48
C ASP A 173 -22.57 -7.09 -18.90
N THR A 174 -22.37 -7.79 -17.81
CA THR A 174 -23.42 -8.57 -17.13
C THR A 174 -24.09 -7.79 -16.00
N GLN A 175 -23.57 -6.62 -15.62
CA GLN A 175 -24.02 -5.81 -14.49
C GLN A 175 -24.10 -6.63 -13.19
N SER A 176 -23.07 -7.44 -12.95
CA SER A 176 -22.97 -8.28 -11.76
C SER A 176 -21.71 -7.95 -10.96
N PHE A 177 -21.80 -8.21 -9.65
CA PHE A 177 -20.67 -8.18 -8.72
C PHE A 177 -20.36 -9.60 -8.28
N ASP A 178 -19.12 -10.02 -8.46
CA ASP A 178 -18.59 -11.25 -7.89
C ASP A 178 -17.66 -10.89 -6.72
N GLU A 179 -17.94 -11.43 -5.54
CA GLU A 179 -17.19 -11.17 -4.31
C GLU A 179 -16.73 -12.47 -3.67
N ALA A 180 -15.45 -12.53 -3.29
CA ALA A 180 -14.88 -13.60 -2.48
C ALA A 180 -14.28 -13.03 -1.19
N SER A 181 -14.94 -13.30 -0.06
CA SER A 181 -14.54 -12.84 1.27
C SER A 181 -13.86 -13.95 2.05
N TYR A 182 -12.54 -13.84 2.21
CA TYR A 182 -11.68 -14.82 2.89
C TYR A 182 -11.50 -14.46 4.35
N ASN A 183 -11.78 -15.39 5.25
CA ASN A 183 -11.45 -15.29 6.66
C ASN A 183 -10.38 -16.34 7.01
N TYR A 184 -9.14 -15.92 7.00
CA TYR A 184 -8.01 -16.80 7.25
C TYR A 184 -7.91 -17.28 8.71
N SER A 185 -8.52 -16.57 9.65
CA SER A 185 -8.59 -17.02 11.04
C SER A 185 -9.46 -18.26 11.22
N THR A 186 -10.53 -18.37 10.42
CA THR A 186 -11.47 -19.51 10.49
C THR A 186 -11.26 -20.53 9.39
N GLY A 187 -10.53 -20.18 8.32
CA GLY A 187 -10.35 -20.99 7.13
C GLY A 187 -11.62 -21.09 6.26
N LYS A 188 -12.50 -20.08 6.33
CA LYS A 188 -13.73 -20.00 5.54
C LYS A 188 -13.62 -18.93 4.46
N VAL A 189 -14.25 -19.19 3.34
CA VAL A 189 -14.50 -18.21 2.29
C VAL A 189 -15.97 -18.17 1.94
N LYS A 190 -16.50 -16.94 1.82
CA LYS A 190 -17.86 -16.68 1.33
C LYS A 190 -17.74 -16.14 -0.09
N TYR A 191 -18.48 -16.74 -0.99
CA TYR A 191 -18.66 -16.23 -2.36
C TYR A 191 -20.06 -15.63 -2.45
N THR A 192 -20.14 -14.43 -3.00
CA THR A 192 -21.41 -13.74 -3.25
C THR A 192 -21.41 -13.24 -4.67
N LYS A 193 -22.49 -13.53 -5.40
CA LYS A 193 -22.74 -12.91 -6.70
C LYS A 193 -24.01 -12.10 -6.59
N SER A 194 -23.91 -10.80 -6.82
CA SER A 194 -25.00 -9.84 -6.76
C SER A 194 -25.30 -9.26 -8.13
N TYR A 195 -26.51 -8.78 -8.35
CA TYR A 195 -26.96 -8.30 -9.64
C TYR A 195 -27.66 -6.96 -9.53
N MET A 196 -27.44 -6.06 -10.48
CA MET A 196 -28.07 -4.74 -10.47
C MET A 196 -29.56 -4.76 -10.89
N ASP A 197 -30.06 -5.87 -11.42
CA ASP A 197 -31.46 -6.03 -11.86
C ASP A 197 -32.44 -6.35 -10.72
N GLY A 198 -31.94 -6.48 -9.48
CA GLY A 198 -32.74 -6.66 -8.28
C GLY A 198 -33.12 -8.11 -7.99
N ARG A 199 -32.56 -9.10 -8.71
CA ARG A 199 -32.67 -10.51 -8.30
C ARG A 199 -31.89 -10.76 -7.01
N ASP A 200 -32.21 -11.84 -6.34
CA ASP A 200 -31.54 -12.26 -5.10
C ASP A 200 -30.08 -12.59 -5.34
N ASP A 201 -29.23 -12.30 -4.33
CA ASP A 201 -27.82 -12.67 -4.34
C ASP A 201 -27.64 -14.19 -4.28
N GLU A 202 -26.70 -14.67 -5.06
CA GLU A 202 -26.24 -16.07 -4.99
C GLU A 202 -25.10 -16.16 -3.97
N VAL A 203 -25.29 -16.95 -2.90
CA VAL A 203 -24.31 -17.11 -1.84
C VAL A 203 -23.88 -18.56 -1.72
N SER A 204 -22.56 -18.77 -1.72
CA SER A 204 -21.97 -20.08 -1.44
C SER A 204 -20.80 -19.98 -0.49
N TRP A 205 -20.38 -21.12 0.09
CA TRP A 205 -19.32 -21.18 1.07
C TRP A 205 -18.28 -22.22 0.68
N GLY A 206 -17.03 -21.88 0.93
CA GLY A 206 -15.90 -22.76 0.73
C GLY A 206 -14.92 -22.72 1.90
N THR A 207 -13.77 -23.32 1.68
CA THR A 207 -12.67 -23.34 2.63
C THR A 207 -11.41 -22.74 1.99
N CYS A 208 -10.63 -22.05 2.79
CA CYS A 208 -9.31 -21.53 2.42
C CYS A 208 -8.27 -21.97 3.47
N PRO A 209 -6.96 -21.90 3.16
CA PRO A 209 -5.92 -22.13 4.14
C PRO A 209 -6.12 -21.18 5.34
N LYS A 210 -5.94 -21.69 6.57
CA LYS A 210 -5.89 -20.84 7.75
C LYS A 210 -4.54 -20.14 7.77
N PHE A 211 -4.56 -18.81 8.02
CA PHE A 211 -3.36 -18.00 8.11
C PHE A 211 -2.38 -18.32 6.98
N PRO A 212 -2.67 -17.93 5.73
CA PRO A 212 -1.66 -17.97 4.70
C PRO A 212 -0.50 -17.13 5.26
N LYS A 213 0.63 -17.70 5.51
CA LYS A 213 1.77 -17.07 6.20
C LYS A 213 2.30 -15.79 5.51
N LYS A 214 1.39 -14.99 4.95
CA LYS A 214 1.71 -13.69 4.37
C LYS A 214 1.86 -12.70 5.52
N ILE A 215 3.07 -12.24 5.68
CA ILE A 215 3.42 -11.13 6.57
C ILE A 215 3.58 -9.89 5.69
N LEU A 216 3.12 -8.76 6.16
CA LEU A 216 3.24 -7.49 5.46
C LEU A 216 4.71 -7.25 5.05
N GLY A 217 4.96 -7.03 3.75
CA GLY A 217 6.29 -6.82 3.20
C GLY A 217 7.10 -8.09 2.91
N GLN A 218 6.47 -9.27 2.82
CA GLN A 218 7.12 -10.54 2.44
C GLN A 218 6.49 -11.15 1.19
#